data_2a6cb4d50e10284be29c24683965ff1c
#
_entry.id   2a6cb4d50e10284be29c24683965ff1c
#
_cell.length_a   1.000
_cell.length_b   1.000
_cell.length_c   1.000
_cell.angle_alpha   90.00
_cell.angle_beta   90.00
_cell.angle_gamma   90.00
#
_symmetry.space_group_name_H-M   'P 1'
#
loop_
_entity.id
_entity.type
_entity.pdbx_description
1 polymer ?
#
loop_
_entity_poly.entity_id
_entity_poly.type
_entity_poly.pdbx_seq_one_letter_code
_entity_poly.pdbx_strand_id
1 'polypeptide(L)'
;MTFERVMDILELENPHGVILSTGGQIPNNLATRLDEQHVNILGTTAKSIDNAEDRHKFSSMLDSLGIDQPRWRELTSLSDIYDFVKEVGYPVLVRPSYVLSGAAMNVCSNNTELEQFLQLAANVSKKHPVVVSEFIQNAKEIEMDAVARNGEVLIYAISEHIEFAGVHSGDATIQFPPQKLYVETMRRIKKVAGQIAQALNISGPFNIQFLAKNNDIKVIECNLRASRSFPFVSKVLKINFIELATKVMMGLPVEKPNKNEFDLDYVGIKASQFSFSRLQKADPVLGVDMASTGEVGCIGLDTSEAVLKAMLSVGYQIPQKNILL
;
A
#
# COMPACT_ATOMS: atom_id res chain seq x y z
N MET A 1 1.70 13.71 -15.99
CA MET A 1 2.66 12.93 -16.82
C MET A 1 1.84 12.16 -17.82
N THR A 2 2.09 12.34 -19.12
CA THR A 2 1.45 11.59 -20.20
C THR A 2 2.49 10.69 -20.86
N PHE A 3 2.02 9.61 -21.48
CA PHE A 3 2.88 8.66 -22.19
C PHE A 3 3.69 9.33 -23.29
N GLU A 4 3.04 10.17 -24.09
CA GLU A 4 3.63 10.91 -25.21
C GLU A 4 4.81 11.77 -24.74
N ARG A 5 4.62 12.50 -23.63
CA ARG A 5 5.69 13.33 -23.08
C ARG A 5 6.86 12.49 -22.54
N VAL A 6 6.60 11.30 -22.01
CA VAL A 6 7.67 10.39 -21.58
C VAL A 6 8.45 9.90 -22.81
N MET A 7 7.77 9.54 -23.89
CA MET A 7 8.41 9.11 -25.15
C MET A 7 9.25 10.22 -25.76
N ASP A 8 8.75 11.46 -25.81
CA ASP A 8 9.52 12.64 -26.27
C ASP A 8 10.85 12.79 -25.51
N ILE A 9 10.81 12.63 -24.18
CA ILE A 9 12.01 12.75 -23.33
C ILE A 9 12.96 11.57 -23.57
N LEU A 10 12.46 10.35 -23.70
CA LEU A 10 13.26 9.16 -23.98
C LEU A 10 14.00 9.27 -25.31
N GLU A 11 13.32 9.79 -26.33
CA GLU A 11 13.89 10.01 -27.65
C GLU A 11 14.96 11.10 -27.64
N LEU A 12 14.72 12.19 -26.90
CA LEU A 12 15.66 13.32 -26.77
C LEU A 12 16.94 12.95 -25.97
N GLU A 13 16.75 12.29 -24.80
CA GLU A 13 17.82 12.03 -23.85
C GLU A 13 18.53 10.70 -24.09
N ASN A 14 17.92 9.79 -24.84
CA ASN A 14 18.41 8.43 -25.13
C ASN A 14 19.03 7.71 -23.89
N PRO A 15 18.30 7.59 -22.79
CA PRO A 15 18.81 7.00 -21.56
C PRO A 15 18.99 5.48 -21.70
N HIS A 16 19.81 4.88 -20.85
CA HIS A 16 20.00 3.44 -20.80
C HIS A 16 18.70 2.67 -20.47
N GLY A 17 17.79 3.27 -19.71
CA GLY A 17 16.52 2.69 -19.34
C GLY A 17 15.73 3.60 -18.40
N VAL A 18 14.56 3.14 -17.98
CA VAL A 18 13.61 3.88 -17.16
C VAL A 18 13.32 3.15 -15.86
N ILE A 19 13.37 3.85 -14.74
CA ILE A 19 12.91 3.35 -13.44
C ILE A 19 11.46 3.83 -13.22
N LEU A 20 10.52 2.89 -13.06
CA LEU A 20 9.09 3.18 -12.84
C LEU A 20 8.68 3.16 -11.36
N SER A 21 9.47 2.51 -10.51
CA SER A 21 9.13 2.26 -9.10
C SER A 21 9.29 3.47 -8.17
N THR A 22 9.55 4.65 -8.71
CA THR A 22 9.61 5.93 -7.99
C THR A 22 8.59 6.91 -8.57
N GLY A 23 8.01 7.80 -7.76
CA GLY A 23 6.99 8.76 -8.23
C GLY A 23 5.54 8.30 -8.08
N GLY A 24 5.28 7.27 -7.28
CA GLY A 24 3.93 6.76 -6.98
C GLY A 24 3.34 5.89 -8.10
N GLN A 25 2.01 5.92 -8.23
CA GLN A 25 1.26 5.04 -9.13
C GLN A 25 1.37 5.43 -10.61
N ILE A 26 1.52 6.72 -10.90
CA ILE A 26 1.48 7.23 -12.29
C ILE A 26 2.54 6.59 -13.20
N PRO A 27 3.82 6.46 -12.79
CA PRO A 27 4.81 5.74 -13.59
C PRO A 27 4.47 4.26 -13.81
N ASN A 28 3.97 3.57 -12.79
CA ASN A 28 3.59 2.15 -12.93
C ASN A 28 2.48 1.95 -13.98
N ASN A 29 1.51 2.87 -14.06
CA ASN A 29 0.44 2.81 -15.05
C ASN A 29 0.94 2.93 -16.50
N LEU A 30 2.16 3.39 -16.71
CA LEU A 30 2.77 3.48 -18.03
C LEU A 30 3.57 2.21 -18.41
N ALA A 31 3.78 1.29 -17.47
CA ALA A 31 4.68 0.15 -17.63
C ALA A 31 4.38 -0.67 -18.91
N THR A 32 3.14 -1.12 -19.10
CA THR A 32 2.74 -1.92 -20.25
C THR A 32 2.93 -1.17 -21.58
N ARG A 33 2.53 0.11 -21.63
CA ARG A 33 2.67 0.93 -22.84
C ARG A 33 4.13 1.19 -23.21
N LEU A 34 5.01 1.37 -22.20
CA LEU A 34 6.45 1.54 -22.44
C LEU A 34 7.10 0.23 -22.91
N ASP A 35 6.70 -0.90 -22.33
CA ASP A 35 7.18 -2.23 -22.73
C ASP A 35 6.78 -2.56 -24.17
N GLU A 36 5.55 -2.23 -24.60
CA GLU A 36 5.07 -2.35 -25.98
C GLU A 36 5.90 -1.53 -26.99
N GLN A 37 6.52 -0.45 -26.55
CA GLN A 37 7.45 0.36 -27.34
C GLN A 37 8.91 -0.06 -27.15
N HIS A 38 9.16 -1.22 -26.55
CA HIS A 38 10.50 -1.77 -26.32
C HIS A 38 11.42 -0.86 -25.48
N VAL A 39 10.85 -0.01 -24.61
CA VAL A 39 11.61 0.78 -23.67
C VAL A 39 12.22 -0.13 -22.60
N ASN A 40 13.52 0.02 -22.36
CA ASN A 40 14.20 -0.74 -21.32
C ASN A 40 13.75 -0.32 -19.92
N ILE A 41 12.92 -1.13 -19.27
CA ILE A 41 12.44 -0.90 -17.90
C ILE A 41 13.42 -1.54 -16.93
N LEU A 42 14.02 -0.71 -16.05
CA LEU A 42 14.99 -1.13 -15.05
C LEU A 42 14.29 -1.58 -13.76
N GLY A 43 14.64 -2.77 -13.30
CA GLY A 43 14.06 -3.38 -12.10
C GLY A 43 12.99 -4.41 -12.43
N THR A 44 11.83 -4.33 -11.77
CA THR A 44 10.71 -5.27 -11.98
C THR A 44 10.07 -5.08 -13.35
N THR A 45 9.77 -6.18 -14.04
CA THR A 45 9.24 -6.15 -15.41
C THR A 45 7.83 -5.58 -15.48
N ALA A 46 7.46 -4.99 -16.65
CA ALA A 46 6.11 -4.49 -16.90
C ALA A 46 5.03 -5.57 -16.69
N LYS A 47 5.30 -6.81 -17.10
CA LYS A 47 4.39 -7.94 -16.88
C LYS A 47 4.13 -8.20 -15.39
N SER A 48 5.16 -8.14 -14.56
CA SER A 48 5.02 -8.33 -13.11
C SER A 48 4.28 -7.15 -12.47
N ILE A 49 4.54 -5.92 -12.94
CA ILE A 49 3.82 -4.73 -12.50
C ILE A 49 2.33 -4.88 -12.84
N ASP A 50 1.99 -5.24 -14.07
CA ASP A 50 0.60 -5.46 -14.50
C ASP A 50 -0.09 -6.59 -13.69
N ASN A 51 0.62 -7.69 -13.41
CA ASN A 51 0.09 -8.77 -12.58
C ASN A 51 -0.18 -8.36 -11.13
N ALA A 52 0.57 -7.41 -10.59
CA ALA A 52 0.36 -6.90 -9.24
C ALA A 52 -0.74 -5.83 -9.18
N GLU A 53 -0.84 -4.99 -10.21
CA GLU A 53 -1.78 -3.87 -10.28
C GLU A 53 -3.20 -4.29 -10.73
N ASP A 54 -3.29 -5.30 -11.59
CA ASP A 54 -4.57 -5.87 -11.99
C ASP A 54 -5.13 -6.75 -10.86
N ARG A 55 -6.24 -6.32 -10.31
CA ARG A 55 -6.84 -6.97 -9.13
C ARG A 55 -7.19 -8.43 -9.35
N HIS A 56 -7.72 -8.76 -10.52
CA HIS A 56 -8.09 -10.12 -10.87
C HIS A 56 -6.85 -11.01 -10.99
N LYS A 57 -5.82 -10.55 -11.71
CA LYS A 57 -4.55 -11.30 -11.88
C LYS A 57 -3.85 -11.52 -10.55
N PHE A 58 -3.78 -10.46 -9.72
CA PHE A 58 -3.17 -10.54 -8.40
C PHE A 58 -3.90 -11.51 -7.49
N SER A 59 -5.24 -11.40 -7.40
CA SER A 59 -6.05 -12.31 -6.57
C SER A 59 -5.97 -13.76 -7.03
N SER A 60 -6.01 -14.01 -8.34
CA SER A 60 -5.83 -15.35 -8.89
C SER A 60 -4.45 -15.94 -8.59
N MET A 61 -3.41 -15.09 -8.61
CA MET A 61 -2.06 -15.50 -8.20
C MET A 61 -2.01 -15.88 -6.71
N LEU A 62 -2.61 -15.08 -5.82
CA LEU A 62 -2.68 -15.39 -4.39
C LEU A 62 -3.39 -16.72 -4.14
N ASP A 63 -4.52 -16.96 -4.80
CA ASP A 63 -5.27 -18.21 -4.71
C ASP A 63 -4.42 -19.41 -5.16
N SER A 64 -3.67 -19.27 -6.26
CA SER A 64 -2.78 -20.32 -6.77
C SER A 64 -1.63 -20.64 -5.82
N LEU A 65 -1.18 -19.65 -5.02
CA LEU A 65 -0.14 -19.80 -4.00
C LEU A 65 -0.68 -20.27 -2.64
N GLY A 66 -2.00 -20.39 -2.50
CA GLY A 66 -2.65 -20.71 -1.22
C GLY A 66 -2.46 -19.59 -0.18
N ILE A 67 -2.32 -18.33 -0.63
CA ILE A 67 -2.18 -17.16 0.22
C ILE A 67 -3.56 -16.57 0.48
N ASP A 68 -3.88 -16.38 1.77
CA ASP A 68 -5.19 -15.90 2.20
C ASP A 68 -5.38 -14.40 1.87
N GLN A 69 -6.59 -14.05 1.41
CA GLN A 69 -7.02 -12.70 1.07
C GLN A 69 -8.50 -12.51 1.47
N PRO A 70 -9.00 -11.27 1.62
CA PRO A 70 -10.44 -11.05 1.79
C PRO A 70 -11.21 -11.69 0.63
N ARG A 71 -12.30 -12.39 0.92
CA ARG A 71 -13.14 -12.97 -0.15
C ARG A 71 -13.57 -11.87 -1.11
N TRP A 72 -13.57 -12.16 -2.39
CA TRP A 72 -13.83 -11.18 -3.43
C TRP A 72 -14.61 -11.76 -4.60
N ARG A 73 -15.29 -10.92 -5.34
CA ARG A 73 -15.96 -11.27 -6.59
C ARG A 73 -15.92 -10.11 -7.56
N GLU A 74 -15.62 -10.42 -8.80
CA GLU A 74 -15.74 -9.49 -9.90
C GLU A 74 -17.20 -9.45 -10.37
N LEU A 75 -17.67 -8.25 -10.74
CA LEU A 75 -19.08 -8.07 -11.11
C LEU A 75 -19.34 -8.43 -12.56
N THR A 76 -20.16 -9.44 -12.75
CA THR A 76 -20.76 -9.79 -14.02
C THR A 76 -22.24 -9.43 -14.08
N SER A 77 -22.94 -9.47 -12.95
CA SER A 77 -24.34 -9.08 -12.81
C SER A 77 -24.70 -8.61 -11.40
N LEU A 78 -25.80 -7.88 -11.25
CA LEU A 78 -26.31 -7.49 -9.92
C LEU A 78 -26.73 -8.69 -9.08
N SER A 79 -27.27 -9.76 -9.69
CA SER A 79 -27.66 -10.97 -8.97
C SER A 79 -26.44 -11.64 -8.31
N ASP A 80 -25.33 -11.72 -9.02
CA ASP A 80 -24.08 -12.32 -8.50
C ASP A 80 -23.55 -11.58 -7.27
N ILE A 81 -23.77 -10.24 -7.22
CA ILE A 81 -23.38 -9.42 -6.09
C ILE A 81 -24.20 -9.75 -4.87
N TYR A 82 -25.54 -9.82 -5.02
CA TYR A 82 -26.41 -10.13 -3.90
C TYR A 82 -26.16 -11.52 -3.35
N ASP A 83 -25.84 -12.48 -4.20
CA ASP A 83 -25.47 -13.83 -3.76
C ASP A 83 -24.13 -13.82 -3.02
N PHE A 84 -23.15 -13.05 -3.50
CA PHE A 84 -21.89 -12.86 -2.78
C PHE A 84 -22.09 -12.18 -1.42
N VAL A 85 -22.91 -11.12 -1.36
CA VAL A 85 -23.21 -10.43 -0.10
C VAL A 85 -23.96 -11.33 0.89
N LYS A 86 -24.87 -12.19 0.42
CA LYS A 86 -25.49 -13.22 1.29
C LYS A 86 -24.47 -14.20 1.87
N GLU A 87 -23.43 -14.53 1.10
CA GLU A 87 -22.37 -15.44 1.52
C GLU A 87 -21.43 -14.80 2.56
N VAL A 88 -20.99 -13.54 2.32
CA VAL A 88 -19.97 -12.88 3.14
C VAL A 88 -20.55 -12.02 4.27
N GLY A 89 -21.77 -11.53 4.12
CA GLY A 89 -22.40 -10.55 5.01
C GLY A 89 -21.93 -9.12 4.78
N TYR A 90 -22.62 -8.17 5.41
CA TYR A 90 -22.16 -6.78 5.46
C TYR A 90 -21.22 -6.54 6.65
N PRO A 91 -20.32 -5.54 6.56
CA PRO A 91 -20.08 -4.65 5.43
C PRO A 91 -19.25 -5.28 4.32
N VAL A 92 -19.39 -4.74 3.09
CA VAL A 92 -18.58 -5.08 1.93
C VAL A 92 -17.90 -3.85 1.36
N LEU A 93 -16.76 -4.02 0.71
CA LEU A 93 -16.01 -2.97 0.04
C LEU A 93 -16.26 -3.06 -1.46
N VAL A 94 -16.79 -1.99 -2.04
CA VAL A 94 -16.94 -1.80 -3.50
C VAL A 94 -15.75 -1.01 -4.01
N ARG A 95 -15.13 -1.47 -5.09
CA ARG A 95 -14.01 -0.76 -5.74
C ARG A 95 -13.95 -1.05 -7.23
N PRO A 96 -13.61 -0.07 -8.07
CA PRO A 96 -13.21 -0.33 -9.44
C PRO A 96 -11.95 -1.19 -9.48
N SER A 97 -11.77 -2.05 -10.48
CA SER A 97 -10.58 -2.92 -10.59
C SER A 97 -9.29 -2.13 -10.84
N TYR A 98 -9.40 -0.94 -11.40
CA TYR A 98 -8.27 -0.06 -11.71
C TYR A 98 -8.56 1.33 -11.16
N VAL A 99 -7.94 1.69 -10.04
CA VAL A 99 -8.19 2.99 -9.38
C VAL A 99 -6.90 3.63 -8.91
N LEU A 100 -6.85 4.95 -9.04
CA LEU A 100 -5.81 5.79 -8.45
C LEU A 100 -6.25 6.23 -7.05
N SER A 101 -5.46 5.87 -6.03
CA SER A 101 -5.55 6.42 -4.67
C SER A 101 -6.91 6.25 -3.97
N GLY A 102 -7.58 5.11 -4.16
CA GLY A 102 -8.84 4.82 -3.46
C GLY A 102 -10.08 5.51 -4.05
N ALA A 103 -9.96 6.27 -5.14
CA ALA A 103 -11.09 6.99 -5.74
C ALA A 103 -12.25 6.05 -6.09
N ALA A 104 -13.47 6.39 -5.66
CA ALA A 104 -14.69 5.59 -5.78
C ALA A 104 -14.66 4.24 -5.03
N MET A 105 -13.74 4.04 -4.08
CA MET A 105 -13.81 2.96 -3.11
C MET A 105 -14.77 3.33 -1.99
N ASN A 106 -15.71 2.43 -1.64
CA ASN A 106 -16.68 2.68 -0.57
C ASN A 106 -17.00 1.42 0.20
N VAL A 107 -17.14 1.57 1.52
CA VAL A 107 -17.65 0.53 2.40
C VAL A 107 -19.16 0.63 2.47
N CYS A 108 -19.83 -0.45 2.13
CA CYS A 108 -21.29 -0.53 2.11
C CYS A 108 -21.78 -1.39 3.28
N SER A 109 -22.71 -0.86 4.05
CA SER A 109 -23.31 -1.52 5.22
C SER A 109 -24.69 -2.12 4.94
N ASN A 110 -25.26 -1.82 3.78
CA ASN A 110 -26.60 -2.28 3.37
C ASN A 110 -26.76 -2.25 1.84
N ASN A 111 -27.86 -2.84 1.35
CA ASN A 111 -28.16 -2.92 -0.09
C ASN A 111 -28.29 -1.56 -0.77
N THR A 112 -28.87 -0.57 -0.09
CA THR A 112 -29.09 0.77 -0.67
C THR A 112 -27.75 1.47 -0.96
N GLU A 113 -26.84 1.43 0.01
CA GLU A 113 -25.48 1.95 -0.17
C GLU A 113 -24.74 1.18 -1.26
N LEU A 114 -24.85 -0.15 -1.27
CA LEU A 114 -24.22 -1.01 -2.27
C LEU A 114 -24.63 -0.60 -3.69
N GLU A 115 -25.94 -0.45 -3.95
CA GLU A 115 -26.44 -0.05 -5.28
C GLU A 115 -25.93 1.34 -5.71
N GLN A 116 -25.95 2.31 -4.79
CA GLN A 116 -25.46 3.66 -5.06
C GLN A 116 -23.96 3.65 -5.44
N PHE A 117 -23.13 2.96 -4.66
CA PHE A 117 -21.70 2.93 -4.89
C PHE A 117 -21.29 2.07 -6.10
N LEU A 118 -22.08 1.05 -6.44
CA LEU A 118 -21.90 0.31 -7.69
C LEU A 118 -22.09 1.19 -8.92
N GLN A 119 -23.12 2.04 -8.91
CA GLN A 119 -23.37 3.00 -10.00
C GLN A 119 -22.22 4.01 -10.13
N LEU A 120 -21.71 4.53 -9.00
CA LEU A 120 -20.57 5.43 -8.99
C LEU A 120 -19.29 4.75 -9.52
N ALA A 121 -18.99 3.55 -9.04
CA ALA A 121 -17.82 2.78 -9.44
C ALA A 121 -17.86 2.43 -10.95
N ALA A 122 -19.02 2.03 -11.48
CA ALA A 122 -19.20 1.75 -12.89
C ALA A 122 -19.03 3.00 -13.79
N ASN A 123 -19.42 4.18 -13.29
CA ASN A 123 -19.22 5.44 -14.02
C ASN A 123 -17.76 5.86 -14.09
N VAL A 124 -16.98 5.59 -13.04
CA VAL A 124 -15.54 5.90 -12.97
C VAL A 124 -14.74 4.91 -13.80
N SER A 125 -15.11 3.63 -13.79
CA SER A 125 -14.36 2.55 -14.45
C SER A 125 -15.14 1.95 -15.64
N LYS A 126 -15.29 2.73 -16.71
CA LYS A 126 -16.01 2.29 -17.91
C LYS A 126 -15.36 1.14 -18.67
N LYS A 127 -14.06 0.89 -18.47
CA LYS A 127 -13.28 -0.12 -19.21
C LYS A 127 -12.90 -1.33 -18.36
N HIS A 128 -13.04 -1.26 -17.06
CA HIS A 128 -12.63 -2.30 -16.15
C HIS A 128 -13.80 -2.67 -15.22
N PRO A 129 -13.93 -3.95 -14.87
CA PRO A 129 -15.01 -4.40 -13.99
C PRO A 129 -14.91 -3.78 -12.59
N VAL A 130 -16.01 -3.81 -11.87
CA VAL A 130 -16.05 -3.44 -10.45
C VAL A 130 -15.88 -4.71 -9.64
N VAL A 131 -15.11 -4.63 -8.56
CA VAL A 131 -14.88 -5.73 -7.62
C VAL A 131 -15.59 -5.42 -6.31
N VAL A 132 -16.27 -6.41 -5.75
CA VAL A 132 -16.78 -6.38 -4.38
C VAL A 132 -15.98 -7.36 -3.54
N SER A 133 -15.57 -6.93 -2.36
CA SER A 133 -14.84 -7.76 -1.42
C SER A 133 -15.41 -7.67 -0.01
N GLU A 134 -15.22 -8.73 0.77
CA GLU A 134 -15.46 -8.75 2.21
C GLU A 134 -14.69 -7.61 2.87
N PHE A 135 -15.34 -6.87 3.79
CA PHE A 135 -14.68 -5.86 4.61
C PHE A 135 -14.51 -6.38 6.04
N ILE A 136 -13.27 -6.59 6.45
CA ILE A 136 -12.94 -7.22 7.74
C ILE A 136 -12.86 -6.14 8.81
N GLN A 137 -13.93 -6.00 9.57
CA GLN A 137 -14.02 -5.01 10.65
C GLN A 137 -13.07 -5.33 11.81
N ASN A 138 -12.52 -4.26 12.42
CA ASN A 138 -11.64 -4.33 13.59
C ASN A 138 -10.39 -5.21 13.35
N ALA A 139 -9.95 -5.31 12.09
CA ALA A 139 -8.66 -5.88 11.78
C ALA A 139 -7.56 -4.81 11.96
N LYS A 140 -6.37 -5.24 12.32
CA LYS A 140 -5.17 -4.41 12.23
C LYS A 140 -4.72 -4.33 10.78
N GLU A 141 -4.29 -3.17 10.36
CA GLU A 141 -3.61 -3.01 9.09
C GLU A 141 -2.10 -2.97 9.31
N ILE A 142 -1.38 -3.66 8.45
CA ILE A 142 0.06 -3.86 8.57
C ILE A 142 0.66 -3.64 7.20
N GLU A 143 1.76 -2.93 7.14
CA GLU A 143 2.53 -2.74 5.92
C GLU A 143 3.88 -3.44 6.02
N MET A 144 4.36 -3.94 4.90
CA MET A 144 5.73 -4.37 4.74
C MET A 144 6.37 -3.64 3.57
N ASP A 145 7.29 -2.75 3.87
CA ASP A 145 8.17 -2.13 2.87
C ASP A 145 9.42 -2.97 2.70
N ALA A 146 9.80 -3.28 1.48
CA ALA A 146 10.91 -4.17 1.23
C ALA A 146 11.66 -3.87 -0.08
N VAL A 147 12.87 -4.41 -0.19
CA VAL A 147 13.65 -4.46 -1.43
C VAL A 147 13.94 -5.92 -1.74
N ALA A 148 13.67 -6.33 -2.98
CA ALA A 148 14.01 -7.66 -3.48
C ALA A 148 14.90 -7.58 -4.73
N ARG A 149 15.60 -8.67 -4.99
CA ARG A 149 16.39 -8.91 -6.21
C ARG A 149 16.02 -10.28 -6.75
N ASN A 150 15.49 -10.31 -7.97
CA ASN A 150 15.06 -11.55 -8.63
C ASN A 150 14.17 -12.42 -7.72
N GLY A 151 13.23 -11.79 -7.01
CA GLY A 151 12.31 -12.45 -6.09
C GLY A 151 12.89 -12.76 -4.70
N GLU A 152 14.20 -12.59 -4.46
CA GLU A 152 14.77 -12.73 -3.11
C GLU A 152 14.66 -11.42 -2.34
N VAL A 153 13.99 -11.45 -1.18
CA VAL A 153 13.89 -10.31 -0.27
C VAL A 153 15.23 -10.06 0.42
N LEU A 154 15.86 -8.92 0.14
CA LEU A 154 17.13 -8.51 0.70
C LEU A 154 16.98 -7.82 2.06
N ILE A 155 16.02 -6.92 2.15
CA ILE A 155 15.67 -6.19 3.37
C ILE A 155 14.18 -5.91 3.41
N TYR A 156 13.64 -5.81 4.61
CA TYR A 156 12.23 -5.46 4.85
C TYR A 156 12.07 -4.68 6.15
N ALA A 157 10.94 -3.98 6.26
CA ALA A 157 10.46 -3.34 7.46
C ALA A 157 8.97 -3.62 7.58
N ILE A 158 8.55 -4.25 8.67
CA ILE A 158 7.14 -4.49 8.98
C ILE A 158 6.69 -3.40 9.93
N SER A 159 5.68 -2.63 9.56
CA SER A 159 5.07 -1.58 10.36
C SER A 159 3.59 -1.82 10.57
N GLU A 160 3.05 -1.32 11.68
CA GLU A 160 1.62 -1.43 11.99
C GLU A 160 0.95 -0.06 11.99
N HIS A 161 -0.32 -0.02 11.58
CA HIS A 161 -1.16 1.15 11.76
C HIS A 161 -1.65 1.24 13.20
N ILE A 162 -1.69 2.45 13.75
CA ILE A 162 -2.28 2.70 15.08
C ILE A 162 -3.79 2.58 14.98
N GLU A 163 -4.38 3.06 13.88
CA GLU A 163 -5.78 2.94 13.55
C GLU A 163 -6.14 1.51 13.11
N PHE A 164 -7.41 1.14 13.21
CA PHE A 164 -7.91 -0.07 12.57
C PHE A 164 -8.02 0.10 11.06
N ALA A 165 -8.05 -1.03 10.35
CA ALA A 165 -8.19 -1.08 8.90
C ALA A 165 -9.42 -0.30 8.41
N GLY A 166 -9.25 0.36 7.26
CA GLY A 166 -10.25 1.23 6.64
C GLY A 166 -9.84 2.69 6.54
N VAL A 167 -8.67 3.05 7.07
CA VAL A 167 -8.01 4.33 6.83
C VAL A 167 -6.93 4.12 5.78
N HIS A 168 -6.89 4.99 4.76
CA HIS A 168 -5.87 4.88 3.71
C HIS A 168 -4.45 4.94 4.31
N SER A 169 -3.55 4.08 3.88
CA SER A 169 -2.19 3.96 4.44
C SER A 169 -1.39 5.27 4.40
N GLY A 170 -1.64 6.12 3.41
CA GLY A 170 -1.08 7.47 3.34
C GLY A 170 -1.52 8.39 4.49
N ASP A 171 -2.71 8.16 5.05
CA ASP A 171 -3.33 8.96 6.11
C ASP A 171 -3.13 8.37 7.49
N ALA A 172 -2.93 7.08 7.58
CA ALA A 172 -2.76 6.35 8.83
C ALA A 172 -1.49 6.75 9.58
N THR A 173 -1.58 6.69 10.91
CA THR A 173 -0.43 6.80 11.80
C THR A 173 0.30 5.47 11.83
N ILE A 174 1.53 5.44 11.33
CA ILE A 174 2.33 4.21 11.20
C ILE A 174 3.38 4.14 12.28
N GLN A 175 3.46 2.98 12.94
CA GLN A 175 4.44 2.67 13.96
C GLN A 175 5.44 1.63 13.46
N PHE A 176 6.74 1.91 13.63
CA PHE A 176 7.84 1.01 13.30
C PHE A 176 8.95 1.05 14.38
N PRO A 177 9.44 -0.11 14.89
CA PRO A 177 8.90 -1.46 14.67
C PRO A 177 7.51 -1.65 15.30
N PRO A 178 6.74 -2.67 14.85
CA PRO A 178 5.43 -2.94 15.42
C PRO A 178 5.54 -3.34 16.90
N GLN A 179 4.64 -2.82 17.74
CA GLN A 179 4.66 -3.04 19.18
C GLN A 179 3.52 -3.95 19.66
N LYS A 180 2.48 -4.10 18.85
CA LYS A 180 1.27 -4.86 19.19
C LYS A 180 1.05 -6.08 18.31
N LEU A 181 2.02 -6.43 17.46
CA LEU A 181 1.98 -7.64 16.64
C LEU A 181 2.67 -8.79 17.36
N TYR A 182 2.11 -9.97 17.25
CA TYR A 182 2.79 -11.18 17.69
C TYR A 182 3.94 -11.53 16.74
N VAL A 183 5.01 -12.08 17.28
CA VAL A 183 6.18 -12.54 16.49
C VAL A 183 5.75 -13.56 15.41
N GLU A 184 4.78 -14.42 15.73
CA GLU A 184 4.25 -15.37 14.77
C GLU A 184 3.55 -14.70 13.58
N THR A 185 2.79 -13.62 13.83
CA THR A 185 2.19 -12.81 12.75
C THR A 185 3.26 -12.24 11.84
N MET A 186 4.33 -11.67 12.41
CA MET A 186 5.46 -11.11 11.64
C MET A 186 6.17 -12.19 10.80
N ARG A 187 6.36 -13.40 11.35
CA ARG A 187 6.96 -14.53 10.62
C ARG A 187 6.08 -14.97 9.45
N ARG A 188 4.76 -15.01 9.62
CA ARG A 188 3.81 -15.33 8.54
C ARG A 188 3.82 -14.26 7.46
N ILE A 189 3.80 -12.98 7.82
CA ILE A 189 3.92 -11.86 6.88
C ILE A 189 5.18 -11.99 6.05
N LYS A 190 6.33 -12.19 6.70
CA LYS A 190 7.61 -12.37 6.01
C LYS A 190 7.59 -13.55 5.03
N LYS A 191 7.00 -14.69 5.43
CA LYS A 191 6.88 -15.87 4.56
C LYS A 191 6.03 -15.57 3.34
N VAL A 192 4.85 -14.99 3.53
CA VAL A 192 3.92 -14.64 2.46
C VAL A 192 4.54 -13.61 1.50
N ALA A 193 5.17 -12.57 2.05
CA ALA A 193 5.85 -11.56 1.24
C ALA A 193 7.00 -12.17 0.39
N GLY A 194 7.73 -13.12 0.92
CA GLY A 194 8.75 -13.87 0.17
C GLY A 194 8.15 -14.68 -1.00
N GLN A 195 7.00 -15.35 -0.78
CA GLN A 195 6.29 -16.08 -1.83
C GLN A 195 5.79 -15.16 -2.94
N ILE A 196 5.21 -14.00 -2.58
CA ILE A 196 4.75 -12.99 -3.54
C ILE A 196 5.94 -12.42 -4.32
N ALA A 197 7.02 -12.05 -3.62
CA ALA A 197 8.22 -11.51 -4.26
C ALA A 197 8.81 -12.48 -5.29
N GLN A 198 8.83 -13.77 -4.97
CA GLN A 198 9.29 -14.82 -5.86
C GLN A 198 8.35 -15.02 -7.07
N ALA A 199 7.04 -15.10 -6.83
CA ALA A 199 6.06 -15.30 -7.90
C ALA A 199 6.05 -14.15 -8.92
N LEU A 200 6.24 -12.91 -8.45
CA LEU A 200 6.33 -11.71 -9.29
C LEU A 200 7.76 -11.41 -9.76
N ASN A 201 8.75 -12.22 -9.37
CA ASN A 201 10.17 -12.01 -9.68
C ASN A 201 10.62 -10.55 -9.44
N ILE A 202 10.28 -10.02 -8.25
CA ILE A 202 10.49 -8.60 -7.93
C ILE A 202 11.97 -8.25 -7.91
N SER A 203 12.34 -7.16 -8.59
CA SER A 203 13.66 -6.57 -8.55
C SER A 203 13.56 -5.05 -8.34
N GLY A 204 13.70 -4.62 -7.10
CA GLY A 204 13.54 -3.23 -6.68
C GLY A 204 12.69 -3.09 -5.42
N PRO A 205 12.15 -1.89 -5.16
CA PRO A 205 11.31 -1.62 -4.00
C PRO A 205 9.90 -2.15 -4.22
N PHE A 206 9.28 -2.62 -3.13
CA PHE A 206 7.88 -2.98 -3.12
C PHE A 206 7.26 -2.81 -1.72
N ASN A 207 5.95 -2.69 -1.70
CA ASN A 207 5.15 -2.60 -0.49
C ASN A 207 4.02 -3.61 -0.56
N ILE A 208 3.76 -4.32 0.53
CA ILE A 208 2.59 -5.20 0.67
C ILE A 208 1.78 -4.75 1.87
N GLN A 209 0.46 -4.68 1.70
CA GLN A 209 -0.48 -4.40 2.76
C GLN A 209 -1.21 -5.67 3.18
N PHE A 210 -1.35 -5.82 4.49
CA PHE A 210 -1.99 -6.96 5.14
C PHE A 210 -3.05 -6.52 6.12
N LEU A 211 -4.07 -7.35 6.28
CA LEU A 211 -4.96 -7.33 7.44
C LEU A 211 -4.57 -8.45 8.40
N ALA A 212 -4.63 -8.18 9.70
CA ALA A 212 -4.45 -9.19 10.73
C ALA A 212 -5.59 -9.15 11.74
N LYS A 213 -6.21 -10.30 11.96
CA LYS A 213 -7.23 -10.51 13.00
C LYS A 213 -6.98 -11.85 13.67
N ASN A 214 -6.77 -11.86 15.00
CA ASN A 214 -6.50 -13.09 15.76
C ASN A 214 -5.35 -13.94 15.18
N ASN A 215 -4.28 -13.35 14.72
CA ASN A 215 -3.14 -13.96 14.01
C ASN A 215 -3.43 -14.49 12.60
N ASP A 216 -4.66 -14.45 12.12
CA ASP A 216 -4.93 -14.71 10.71
C ASP A 216 -4.57 -13.48 9.90
N ILE A 217 -3.75 -13.68 8.89
CA ILE A 217 -3.30 -12.62 8.00
C ILE A 217 -3.94 -12.78 6.62
N LYS A 218 -4.33 -11.64 6.03
CA LYS A 218 -4.86 -11.58 4.68
C LYS A 218 -4.13 -10.51 3.90
N VAL A 219 -3.77 -10.82 2.66
CA VAL A 219 -3.13 -9.85 1.76
C VAL A 219 -4.20 -8.94 1.16
N ILE A 220 -3.98 -7.62 1.21
CA ILE A 220 -4.84 -6.63 0.53
C ILE A 220 -4.32 -6.33 -0.87
N GLU A 221 -3.04 -5.91 -0.95
CA GLU A 221 -2.41 -5.48 -2.20
C GLU A 221 -0.88 -5.57 -2.13
N CYS A 222 -0.27 -5.58 -3.31
CA CYS A 222 1.17 -5.48 -3.48
C CYS A 222 1.48 -4.38 -4.49
N ASN A 223 2.19 -3.35 -4.05
CA ASN A 223 2.61 -2.24 -4.88
C ASN A 223 4.08 -2.41 -5.28
N LEU A 224 4.38 -2.56 -6.57
CA LEU A 224 5.75 -2.76 -7.06
C LEU A 224 6.50 -1.43 -7.24
N ARG A 225 6.49 -0.64 -6.18
CA ARG A 225 7.09 0.68 -6.10
C ARG A 225 7.37 1.06 -4.65
N ALA A 226 8.18 2.11 -4.46
CA ALA A 226 8.36 2.72 -3.14
C ALA A 226 7.03 3.32 -2.66
N SER A 227 6.67 3.00 -1.42
CA SER A 227 5.53 3.58 -0.70
C SER A 227 5.90 4.94 -0.09
N ARG A 228 4.93 5.63 0.49
CA ARG A 228 5.18 6.84 1.29
C ARG A 228 5.95 6.54 2.59
N SER A 229 5.72 5.38 3.18
CA SER A 229 6.42 4.93 4.39
C SER A 229 7.88 4.51 4.13
N PHE A 230 8.25 4.25 2.87
CA PHE A 230 9.57 3.75 2.50
C PHE A 230 10.73 4.65 3.00
N PRO A 231 10.72 5.98 2.83
CA PRO A 231 11.74 6.86 3.40
C PRO A 231 11.74 6.87 4.93
N PHE A 232 10.57 6.77 5.55
CA PHE A 232 10.42 6.74 7.00
C PHE A 232 11.08 5.49 7.60
N VAL A 233 10.69 4.29 7.15
CA VAL A 233 11.27 3.04 7.67
C VAL A 233 12.77 2.93 7.39
N SER A 234 13.22 3.43 6.23
CA SER A 234 14.63 3.51 5.87
C SER A 234 15.44 4.33 6.86
N LYS A 235 14.91 5.50 7.29
CA LYS A 235 15.57 6.36 8.28
C LYS A 235 15.53 5.77 9.68
N VAL A 236 14.39 5.20 10.09
CA VAL A 236 14.25 4.58 11.42
C VAL A 236 15.17 3.37 11.56
N LEU A 237 15.23 2.49 10.55
CA LEU A 237 16.12 1.33 10.56
C LEU A 237 17.60 1.71 10.33
N LYS A 238 17.88 2.94 9.89
CA LYS A 238 19.22 3.45 9.54
C LYS A 238 19.89 2.61 8.44
N ILE A 239 19.11 2.18 7.45
CA ILE A 239 19.57 1.52 6.24
C ILE A 239 18.93 2.25 5.05
N ASN A 240 19.73 2.64 4.08
CA ASN A 240 19.24 3.35 2.90
C ASN A 240 18.56 2.37 1.93
N PHE A 241 17.26 2.13 2.09
CA PHE A 241 16.46 1.27 1.23
C PHE A 241 16.43 1.78 -0.23
N ILE A 242 16.42 3.10 -0.42
CA ILE A 242 16.40 3.70 -1.76
C ILE A 242 17.70 3.41 -2.50
N GLU A 243 18.84 3.56 -1.84
CA GLU A 243 20.15 3.23 -2.43
C GLU A 243 20.22 1.75 -2.80
N LEU A 244 19.80 0.87 -1.89
CA LEU A 244 19.79 -0.58 -2.13
C LEU A 244 18.88 -0.93 -3.31
N ALA A 245 17.68 -0.38 -3.35
CA ALA A 245 16.73 -0.59 -4.44
C ALA A 245 17.28 -0.08 -5.78
N THR A 246 17.90 1.11 -5.79
CA THR A 246 18.52 1.68 -7.00
C THR A 246 19.64 0.79 -7.51
N LYS A 247 20.53 0.33 -6.64
CA LYS A 247 21.60 -0.60 -7.04
C LYS A 247 21.04 -1.89 -7.63
N VAL A 248 19.99 -2.45 -7.02
CA VAL A 248 19.31 -3.65 -7.54
C VAL A 248 18.76 -3.40 -8.94
N MET A 249 18.02 -2.32 -9.13
CA MET A 249 17.40 -1.99 -10.43
C MET A 249 18.42 -1.70 -11.52
N MET A 250 19.57 -1.15 -11.14
CA MET A 250 20.70 -0.90 -12.04
C MET A 250 21.59 -2.15 -12.29
N GLY A 251 21.24 -3.29 -11.71
CA GLY A 251 22.06 -4.51 -11.84
C GLY A 251 23.41 -4.46 -11.14
N LEU A 252 23.61 -3.51 -10.22
CA LEU A 252 24.85 -3.37 -9.48
C LEU A 252 24.95 -4.41 -8.35
N PRO A 253 26.18 -4.79 -7.94
CA PRO A 253 26.38 -5.67 -6.80
C PRO A 253 25.79 -5.07 -5.52
N VAL A 254 25.07 -5.89 -4.76
CA VAL A 254 24.49 -5.51 -3.47
C VAL A 254 24.78 -6.61 -2.45
N GLU A 255 25.10 -6.19 -1.23
CA GLU A 255 25.17 -7.07 -0.07
C GLU A 255 23.85 -7.03 0.68
N LYS A 256 23.43 -8.18 1.22
CA LYS A 256 22.23 -8.28 2.04
C LYS A 256 22.52 -7.65 3.40
N PRO A 257 21.76 -6.61 3.81
CA PRO A 257 21.97 -6.00 5.11
C PRO A 257 21.71 -6.99 6.26
N ASN A 258 22.59 -6.97 7.25
CA ASN A 258 22.47 -7.81 8.45
C ASN A 258 21.90 -6.97 9.63
N LYS A 259 20.75 -6.38 9.43
CA LYS A 259 20.03 -5.61 10.44
C LYS A 259 18.53 -5.75 10.24
N ASN A 260 17.79 -5.79 11.31
CA ASN A 260 16.32 -5.92 11.28
C ASN A 260 15.67 -5.08 12.39
N GLU A 261 14.36 -5.09 12.45
CA GLU A 261 13.55 -4.34 13.41
C GLU A 261 13.82 -4.69 14.88
N PHE A 262 14.32 -5.89 15.18
CA PHE A 262 14.65 -6.31 16.57
C PHE A 262 15.95 -5.72 17.08
N ASP A 263 16.75 -5.08 16.21
CA ASP A 263 18.00 -4.39 16.60
C ASP A 263 17.74 -2.95 17.07
N LEU A 264 16.47 -2.51 17.12
CA LEU A 264 16.10 -1.15 17.49
C LEU A 264 15.72 -1.06 18.97
N ASP A 265 16.28 -0.08 19.68
CA ASP A 265 15.99 0.29 21.06
C ASP A 265 15.10 1.55 21.17
N TYR A 266 14.42 1.91 20.09
CA TYR A 266 13.51 3.05 19.98
C TYR A 266 12.37 2.73 19.02
N VAL A 267 11.34 3.57 19.07
CA VAL A 267 10.15 3.47 18.22
C VAL A 267 10.08 4.69 17.31
N GLY A 268 9.79 4.47 16.05
CA GLY A 268 9.44 5.51 15.07
C GLY A 268 7.94 5.60 14.87
N ILE A 269 7.43 6.82 14.75
CA ILE A 269 6.04 7.11 14.37
C ILE A 269 6.04 8.01 13.13
N LYS A 270 5.30 7.61 12.11
CA LYS A 270 4.92 8.48 10.99
C LYS A 270 3.52 9.00 11.25
N ALA A 271 3.35 10.30 11.33
CA ALA A 271 2.03 10.94 11.39
C ALA A 271 1.78 11.77 10.11
N SER A 272 0.56 11.73 9.63
CA SER A 272 0.16 12.45 8.42
C SER A 272 -0.25 13.88 8.72
N GLN A 273 0.06 14.79 7.80
CA GLN A 273 -0.34 16.18 7.84
C GLN A 273 -1.55 16.38 6.95
N PHE A 274 -2.57 17.07 7.47
CA PHE A 274 -3.79 17.40 6.76
C PHE A 274 -3.93 18.92 6.60
N SER A 275 -4.35 19.36 5.42
CA SER A 275 -4.56 20.77 5.12
C SER A 275 -6.05 21.12 5.04
N PHE A 276 -6.90 20.55 5.91
CA PHE A 276 -8.35 20.77 5.91
C PHE A 276 -8.73 22.26 5.98
N SER A 277 -7.96 23.08 6.71
CA SER A 277 -8.17 24.54 6.77
C SER A 277 -7.98 25.24 5.42
N ARG A 278 -7.26 24.63 4.48
CA ARG A 278 -6.98 25.16 3.12
C ARG A 278 -7.88 24.53 2.06
N LEU A 279 -8.44 23.35 2.34
CA LEU A 279 -9.28 22.61 1.42
C LEU A 279 -10.74 22.84 1.77
N GLN A 280 -11.39 23.77 1.06
CA GLN A 280 -12.82 24.02 1.27
C GLN A 280 -13.65 22.77 1.02
N LYS A 281 -14.57 22.45 1.94
CA LYS A 281 -15.47 21.29 1.91
C LYS A 281 -14.76 19.91 1.99
N ALA A 282 -13.51 19.86 2.42
CA ALA A 282 -12.87 18.59 2.70
C ALA A 282 -13.49 17.95 3.96
N ASP A 283 -13.78 16.66 3.87
CA ASP A 283 -14.29 15.88 5.01
C ASP A 283 -13.09 15.52 5.93
N PRO A 284 -13.11 15.88 7.21
CA PRO A 284 -12.07 15.51 8.16
C PRO A 284 -12.13 14.06 8.62
N VAL A 285 -13.19 13.32 8.28
CA VAL A 285 -13.31 11.90 8.61
C VAL A 285 -12.42 11.10 7.67
N LEU A 286 -11.46 10.37 8.24
CA LEU A 286 -10.54 9.53 7.48
C LEU A 286 -11.24 8.26 7.00
N GLY A 287 -10.93 7.85 5.77
CA GLY A 287 -11.49 6.69 5.12
C GLY A 287 -10.51 6.05 4.15
N VAL A 288 -11.06 5.34 3.19
CA VAL A 288 -10.28 4.59 2.20
C VAL A 288 -9.63 5.50 1.14
N ASP A 289 -10.11 6.73 0.99
CA ASP A 289 -9.53 7.76 0.13
C ASP A 289 -8.45 8.56 0.86
N MET A 290 -7.36 8.87 0.17
CA MET A 290 -6.25 9.62 0.75
C MET A 290 -6.52 11.12 0.77
N ALA A 291 -6.48 11.74 1.98
CA ALA A 291 -6.69 13.16 2.20
C ALA A 291 -5.42 13.92 2.68
N SER A 292 -4.39 13.21 3.09
CA SER A 292 -3.15 13.81 3.61
C SER A 292 -2.37 14.57 2.55
N THR A 293 -1.72 15.66 2.99
CA THR A 293 -0.91 16.55 2.13
C THR A 293 0.58 16.51 2.45
N GLY A 294 0.97 15.78 3.47
CA GLY A 294 2.35 15.62 3.91
C GLY A 294 2.45 14.65 5.08
N GLU A 295 3.64 14.48 5.62
CA GLU A 295 3.90 13.57 6.72
C GLU A 295 5.13 13.99 7.52
N VAL A 296 5.19 13.57 8.79
CA VAL A 296 6.37 13.71 9.64
C VAL A 296 6.74 12.35 10.21
N GLY A 297 8.05 12.14 10.44
CA GLY A 297 8.58 10.99 11.16
C GLY A 297 9.22 11.44 12.47
N CYS A 298 8.84 10.82 13.58
CA CYS A 298 9.40 11.09 14.90
C CYS A 298 9.92 9.81 15.56
N ILE A 299 10.91 9.94 16.43
CA ILE A 299 11.50 8.85 17.19
C ILE A 299 11.33 9.14 18.70
N GLY A 300 10.93 8.12 19.45
CA GLY A 300 10.84 8.12 20.90
C GLY A 300 11.43 6.86 21.51
N LEU A 301 11.69 6.87 22.81
CA LEU A 301 12.12 5.68 23.55
C LEU A 301 11.01 4.64 23.63
N ASP A 302 9.76 5.08 23.58
CA ASP A 302 8.58 4.24 23.52
C ASP A 302 7.52 4.84 22.57
N THR A 303 6.42 4.10 22.38
CA THR A 303 5.30 4.51 21.52
C THR A 303 4.68 5.83 21.96
N SER A 304 4.48 6.04 23.27
CA SER A 304 3.79 7.22 23.79
C SER A 304 4.60 8.49 23.54
N GLU A 305 5.89 8.44 23.76
CA GLU A 305 6.80 9.55 23.47
C GLU A 305 6.85 9.84 21.96
N ALA A 306 6.99 8.80 21.14
CA ALA A 306 7.07 8.96 19.68
C ALA A 306 5.76 9.52 19.10
N VAL A 307 4.60 9.04 19.56
CA VAL A 307 3.27 9.55 19.15
C VAL A 307 3.11 11.01 19.57
N LEU A 308 3.44 11.36 20.83
CA LEU A 308 3.33 12.73 21.30
C LEU A 308 4.18 13.70 20.45
N LYS A 309 5.42 13.33 20.18
CA LYS A 309 6.32 14.12 19.31
C LYS A 309 5.73 14.28 17.91
N ALA A 310 5.19 13.20 17.33
CA ALA A 310 4.60 13.21 16.00
C ALA A 310 3.36 14.11 15.95
N MET A 311 2.46 14.00 16.93
CA MET A 311 1.26 14.85 17.02
C MET A 311 1.62 16.33 17.15
N LEU A 312 2.55 16.68 18.03
CA LEU A 312 3.01 18.07 18.18
C LEU A 312 3.62 18.61 16.88
N SER A 313 4.35 17.77 16.15
CA SER A 313 5.01 18.13 14.89
C SER A 313 4.02 18.41 13.74
N VAL A 314 2.82 17.81 13.76
CA VAL A 314 1.74 18.08 12.79
C VAL A 314 0.73 19.12 13.29
N GLY A 315 1.05 19.83 14.39
CA GLY A 315 0.31 21.00 14.85
C GLY A 315 -0.73 20.75 15.93
N TYR A 316 -0.82 19.55 16.47
CA TYR A 316 -1.62 19.32 17.68
C TYR A 316 -1.00 20.05 18.87
N GLN A 317 -1.87 20.52 19.77
CA GLN A 317 -1.44 21.23 20.99
C GLN A 317 -1.86 20.44 22.22
N ILE A 318 -1.00 20.42 23.22
CA ILE A 318 -1.36 19.85 24.54
C ILE A 318 -2.40 20.77 25.18
N PRO A 319 -3.59 20.27 25.55
CA PRO A 319 -4.61 21.06 26.21
C PRO A 319 -4.08 21.63 27.54
N GLN A 320 -4.25 22.95 27.74
CA GLN A 320 -3.78 23.65 28.96
C GLN A 320 -4.90 23.87 29.98
N LYS A 321 -6.14 23.57 29.64
CA LYS A 321 -7.31 23.77 30.49
C LYS A 321 -8.18 22.51 30.49
N ASN A 322 -9.48 22.66 30.30
CA ASN A 322 -10.44 21.57 30.32
C ASN A 322 -10.43 20.79 28.99
N ILE A 323 -10.61 19.49 29.06
CA ILE A 323 -10.84 18.60 27.91
C ILE A 323 -12.27 18.10 28.04
N LEU A 324 -13.05 18.25 26.99
CA LEU A 324 -14.32 17.57 26.82
C LEU A 324 -14.09 16.24 26.10
N LEU A 325 -14.43 15.14 26.74
CA LEU A 325 -14.35 13.79 26.20
C LEU A 325 -15.72 13.30 25.76
#